data_c27851e1b926b16bb96323fbb25274ac
#
_entry.id   c27851e1b926b16bb96323fbb25274ac
#
_cell.length_a   1.000
_cell.length_b   1.000
_cell.length_c   1.000
_cell.angle_alpha   90.00
_cell.angle_beta   90.00
_cell.angle_gamma   90.00
#
_symmetry.space_group_name_H-M   'P 1'
#
loop_
_entity.id
_entity.type
_entity.pdbx_description
1 polymer ?
#
loop_
_entity_poly.entity_id
_entity_poly.type
_entity_poly.pdbx_seq_one_letter_code
_entity_poly.pdbx_strand_id
1 'polypeptide(L)' 'MNNSKYVELACEALPENYRVTGLRVEYKKAAVYGDKVVLKSTKEEGRMVSILCDEEENPYAIVEFIGEN' A
#
# COMPACT_ATOMS: atom_id res chain seq x y z
N MET A 1 12.20 8.45 2.61
CA MET A 1 10.82 8.68 2.14
C MET A 1 9.90 8.94 3.32
N ASN A 2 9.02 9.92 3.19
CA ASN A 2 8.04 10.21 4.21
C ASN A 2 7.02 9.06 4.26
N ASN A 3 6.63 8.63 5.46
CA ASN A 3 5.69 7.51 5.63
C ASN A 3 4.36 7.73 4.91
N SER A 4 3.90 8.97 4.82
CA SER A 4 2.65 9.27 4.12
C SER A 4 2.71 8.95 2.63
N LYS A 5 3.89 8.88 2.05
CA LYS A 5 4.06 8.53 0.64
C LYS A 5 3.64 7.10 0.34
N TYR A 6 3.84 6.19 1.28
CA TYR A 6 3.42 4.80 1.07
C TYR A 6 1.90 4.72 0.93
N VAL A 7 1.19 5.46 1.77
CA VAL A 7 -0.27 5.49 1.71
C VAL A 7 -0.74 6.14 0.41
N GLU A 8 -0.10 7.23 -0.01
CA GLU A 8 -0.44 7.88 -1.26
C GLU A 8 -0.26 6.94 -2.46
N LEU A 9 0.86 6.21 -2.51
CA LEU A 9 1.12 5.28 -3.58
C LEU A 9 0.09 4.15 -3.59
N ALA A 10 -0.28 3.65 -2.41
CA ALA A 10 -1.27 2.60 -2.30
C ALA A 10 -2.66 3.09 -2.73
N CYS A 11 -2.99 4.35 -2.42
CA CYS A 11 -4.26 4.93 -2.84
C CYS A 11 -4.41 4.96 -4.36
N GLU A 12 -3.31 5.15 -5.08
CA GLU A 12 -3.36 5.19 -6.54
C GLU A 12 -3.77 3.85 -7.14
N ALA A 13 -3.62 2.76 -6.39
CA ALA A 13 -4.00 1.43 -6.86
C ALA A 13 -5.46 1.10 -6.60
N LEU A 14 -6.19 1.95 -5.88
CA LEU A 14 -7.59 1.69 -5.58
C LEU A 14 -8.46 1.89 -6.81
N PRO A 15 -9.51 1.04 -6.98
CA PRO A 15 -10.50 1.29 -8.03
C PRO A 15 -11.17 2.64 -7.83
N GLU A 16 -11.59 3.25 -8.94
CA GLU A 16 -12.17 4.60 -8.92
C GLU A 16 -13.36 4.75 -7.98
N ASN A 17 -14.16 3.70 -7.86
CA ASN A 17 -15.37 3.75 -7.05
C ASN A 17 -15.20 3.08 -5.68
N TYR A 18 -13.95 2.82 -5.27
CA TYR A 18 -13.72 2.14 -4.02
C TYR A 18 -14.02 3.05 -2.84
N ARG A 19 -14.87 2.57 -1.94
CA ARG A 19 -15.29 3.33 -0.77
C ARG A 19 -14.52 2.82 0.45
N VAL A 20 -13.59 3.64 0.93
CA VAL A 20 -12.75 3.28 2.07
C VAL A 20 -13.47 3.62 3.37
N THR A 21 -13.65 2.63 4.23
CA THR A 21 -14.24 2.81 5.55
C THR A 21 -13.24 2.60 6.68
N GLY A 22 -12.06 2.06 6.36
CA GLY A 22 -11.01 1.87 7.35
C GLY A 22 -9.65 1.77 6.67
N LEU A 23 -8.61 2.02 7.44
CA LEU A 23 -7.24 2.00 6.95
C LEU A 23 -6.34 1.40 8.03
N ARG A 24 -5.49 0.45 7.63
CA ARG A 24 -4.45 -0.10 8.49
C ARG A 24 -3.14 -0.05 7.74
N VAL A 25 -2.10 0.39 8.42
CA VAL A 25 -0.76 0.48 7.82
C VAL A 25 0.24 -0.19 8.75
N GLU A 26 1.06 -1.05 8.19
CA GLU A 26 2.14 -1.68 8.91
C GLU A 26 3.46 -1.33 8.23
N TYR A 27 4.34 -0.66 8.95
CA TYR A 27 5.65 -0.28 8.42
C TYR A 27 6.67 -1.34 8.79
N LYS A 28 7.42 -1.80 7.80
CA LYS A 28 8.41 -2.86 7.97
C LYS A 28 9.84 -2.34 7.98
N LYS A 29 10.15 -1.44 7.06
CA LYS A 29 11.48 -0.83 6.99
C LYS A 29 11.39 0.49 6.24
N ALA A 30 12.38 1.35 6.40
CA ALA A 30 12.42 2.63 5.70
C ALA A 30 13.05 2.45 4.32
N ALA A 31 12.50 3.13 3.33
CA ALA A 31 13.13 3.25 2.03
C ALA A 31 14.16 4.38 2.10
N VAL A 32 15.31 4.18 1.47
CA VAL A 32 16.31 5.24 1.37
C VAL A 32 16.22 5.91 0.01
N TYR A 33 16.77 7.11 -0.09
CA TYR A 33 16.76 7.86 -1.32
C TYR A 33 17.36 7.03 -2.46
N GLY A 34 16.63 6.98 -3.56
CA GLY A 34 17.05 6.21 -4.72
C GLY A 34 16.53 4.79 -4.77
N ASP A 35 15.93 4.29 -3.67
CA ASP A 35 15.33 2.96 -3.70
C ASP A 35 14.11 2.95 -4.61
N LYS A 36 13.95 1.85 -5.32
CA LYS A 36 12.75 1.62 -6.10
C LYS A 36 11.69 0.98 -5.24
N VAL A 37 10.46 1.42 -5.43
CA VAL A 37 9.32 0.87 -4.70
C VAL A 37 8.41 0.19 -5.70
N VAL A 38 8.15 -1.08 -5.46
CA VAL A 38 7.25 -1.89 -6.29
C VAL A 38 5.95 -2.06 -5.53
N LEU A 39 4.84 -1.70 -6.16
CA LEU A 39 3.52 -1.81 -5.56
C LEU A 39 2.83 -3.07 -6.07
N LYS A 40 2.37 -3.89 -5.13
CA LYS A 40 1.56 -5.07 -5.43
C LYS A 40 0.26 -4.93 -4.67
N SER A 41 -0.86 -5.09 -5.36
CA SER A 41 -2.17 -4.97 -4.75
C SER A 41 -2.99 -6.23 -4.97
N THR A 42 -3.73 -6.63 -3.94
CA THR A 42 -4.62 -7.77 -4.00
C THR A 42 -5.98 -7.36 -3.47
N LYS A 43 -7.02 -7.66 -4.23
CA LYS A 43 -8.38 -7.38 -3.80
C LYS A 43 -8.94 -8.61 -3.10
N GLU A 44 -9.42 -8.41 -1.87
CA GLU A 44 -10.08 -9.45 -1.09
C GLU A 44 -11.48 -8.99 -0.76
N GLU A 45 -12.30 -9.90 -0.26
CA GLU A 45 -13.65 -9.54 0.15
C GLU A 45 -13.61 -8.55 1.30
N GLY A 46 -14.17 -7.37 1.08
CA GLY A 46 -14.23 -6.33 2.11
C GLY A 46 -12.95 -5.54 2.31
N ARG A 47 -11.90 -5.80 1.52
CA ARG A 47 -10.66 -5.04 1.67
C ARG A 47 -9.77 -5.13 0.44
N MET A 48 -8.82 -4.21 0.36
CA MET A 48 -7.71 -4.29 -0.59
C MET A 48 -6.41 -4.18 0.18
N VAL A 49 -5.48 -5.07 -0.11
CA VAL A 49 -4.17 -5.08 0.52
C VAL A 49 -3.13 -4.67 -0.50
N SER A 50 -2.37 -3.64 -0.20
CA SER A 50 -1.29 -3.18 -1.05
C SER A 50 0.03 -3.35 -0.30
N ILE A 51 0.98 -4.00 -0.96
CA ILE A 51 2.31 -4.22 -0.41
C ILE A 51 3.28 -3.40 -1.23
N LEU A 52 3.99 -2.50 -0.55
CA LEU A 52 5.03 -1.70 -1.17
C LEU A 52 6.36 -2.32 -0.79
N CYS A 53 7.08 -2.84 -1.76
CA CYS A 53 8.29 -3.60 -1.50
C CYS A 53 9.44 -3.17 -2.41
N ASP A 54 10.63 -3.66 -2.08
CA ASP A 54 11.80 -3.42 -2.90
C ASP A 54 11.84 -4.41 -4.08
N GLU A 55 12.90 -4.34 -4.88
CA GLU A 55 13.03 -5.21 -6.05
C GLU A 55 13.19 -6.69 -5.69
N GLU A 56 13.58 -6.98 -4.45
CA GLU A 56 13.73 -8.34 -3.96
C GLU A 56 12.49 -8.84 -3.22
N GLU A 57 11.40 -8.07 -3.28
CA GLU A 57 10.13 -8.38 -2.66
C GLU A 57 10.12 -8.30 -1.14
N ASN A 58 11.07 -7.57 -0.56
CA ASN A 58 11.06 -7.28 0.87
C ASN A 58 10.18 -6.06 1.12
N PRO A 59 9.16 -6.16 1.97
CA PRO A 59 8.20 -5.06 2.12
C PRO A 59 8.76 -3.88 2.90
N TYR A 60 8.46 -2.67 2.39
CA TYR A 60 8.63 -1.43 3.16
C TYR A 60 7.40 -1.20 4.03
N ALA A 61 6.23 -1.42 3.46
CA ALA A 61 4.98 -1.19 4.16
C ALA A 61 3.87 -2.05 3.57
N ILE A 62 2.91 -2.36 4.42
CA ILE A 62 1.69 -3.05 4.00
C ILE A 62 0.55 -2.12 4.34
N VAL A 63 -0.27 -1.78 3.35
CA VAL A 63 -1.41 -0.87 3.51
C VAL A 63 -2.68 -1.65 3.21
N GLU A 64 -3.56 -1.71 4.20
CA GLU A 64 -4.84 -2.38 4.05
C GLU A 64 -5.95 -1.34 4.03
N PHE A 65 -6.73 -1.31 2.95
CA PHE A 65 -7.92 -0.47 2.85
C PHE A 65 -9.14 -1.34 3.08
N ILE A 66 -9.90 -1.02 4.11
CA ILE A 66 -11.14 -1.73 4.41
C ILE A 66 -12.26 -0.97 3.74
N GLY A 67 -13.09 -1.67 2.98
CA GLY A 67 -14.17 -1.01 2.26
C GLY A 67 -14.69 -1.88 1.12
N GLU A 68 -15.38 -1.22 0.18
CA GLU A 68 -15.97 -1.92 -0.96
C GLU A 68 -16.16 -1.00 -2.14
N ASN A 69 -16.31 -1.61 -3.31
CA ASN A 69 -16.66 -0.87 -4.52
C ASN A 69 -18.14 -0.52 -4.53
#